data_d67dc797e1d9fdb1080fde478a43e525
#
_entry.id   d67dc797e1d9fdb1080fde478a43e525
#
_cell.length_a   1.000
_cell.length_b   1.000
_cell.length_c   1.000
_cell.angle_alpha   90.00
_cell.angle_beta   90.00
_cell.angle_gamma   90.00
#
_symmetry.space_group_name_H-M   'P 1'
#
loop_
_entity.id
_entity.type
_entity.pdbx_description
1 polymer ?
#
loop_
_entity_poly.entity_id
_entity_poly.type
_entity_poly.pdbx_seq_one_letter_code
_entity_poly.pdbx_strand_id
1 'polypeptide(L)'
;MNNPKRYLVTAALPYANGPVHIGHLAGCYLPADIYVRYLRAQKKDVKFIGGSDEHGVPITIRAMKEGITPQQVVDRYHAIIKESMKQMGISFDIYSRTSNKVHHDTASAFFKKLYDDG
;
A
#
# COMPACT_ATOMS: atom_id res chain seq x y z
N MET A 1 23.74 11.03 17.83
CA MET A 1 22.88 10.47 16.74
C MET A 1 22.19 11.63 16.06
N ASN A 2 22.33 11.76 14.73
CA ASN A 2 21.62 12.81 13.99
C ASN A 2 20.11 12.56 14.08
N ASN A 3 19.37 13.50 14.66
CA ASN A 3 17.91 13.45 14.70
C ASN A 3 17.41 13.66 13.25
N PRO A 4 16.68 12.70 12.64
CA PRO A 4 16.25 12.85 11.25
C PRO A 4 15.33 14.07 11.12
N LYS A 5 15.50 14.81 10.02
CA LYS A 5 14.69 16.01 9.72
C LYS A 5 13.29 15.61 9.24
N ARG A 6 13.16 14.44 8.62
CA ARG A 6 11.93 13.90 8.04
C ARG A 6 11.81 12.42 8.30
N TYR A 7 10.59 11.95 8.41
CA TYR A 7 10.26 10.53 8.57
C TYR A 7 9.35 10.11 7.43
N LEU A 8 9.71 9.03 6.75
CA LEU A 8 8.83 8.32 5.85
C LEU A 8 8.49 6.98 6.50
N VAL A 9 7.22 6.76 6.76
CA VAL A 9 6.72 5.51 7.33
C VAL A 9 5.92 4.79 6.25
N THR A 10 6.24 3.53 6.06
CA THR A 10 5.52 2.64 5.15
C THR A 10 5.06 1.40 5.90
N ALA A 11 4.04 0.73 5.38
CA ALA A 11 3.59 -0.58 5.84
C ALA A 11 3.52 -1.54 4.65
N ALA A 12 3.52 -2.83 4.90
CA ALA A 12 3.39 -3.84 3.85
C ALA A 12 2.12 -3.59 3.03
N LEU A 13 2.22 -3.70 1.71
CA LEU A 13 1.08 -3.53 0.82
C LEU A 13 0.14 -4.74 0.94
N PRO A 14 -1.13 -4.55 1.30
CA PRO A 14 -2.08 -5.66 1.29
C PRO A 14 -2.38 -6.08 -0.14
N TYR A 15 -2.44 -7.40 -0.36
CA TYR A 15 -2.70 -7.96 -1.67
C TYR A 15 -4.18 -7.82 -2.05
N ALA A 16 -4.45 -7.17 -3.18
CA ALA A 16 -5.81 -6.84 -3.64
C ALA A 16 -6.54 -8.06 -4.25
N ASN A 17 -6.54 -9.18 -3.52
CA ASN A 17 -7.20 -10.43 -3.87
C ASN A 17 -8.26 -10.86 -2.85
N GLY A 18 -8.49 -10.07 -1.83
CA GLY A 18 -9.45 -10.33 -0.76
C GLY A 18 -9.53 -9.17 0.23
N PRO A 19 -10.50 -9.21 1.16
CA PRO A 19 -10.56 -8.22 2.24
C PRO A 19 -9.41 -8.42 3.23
N VAL A 20 -9.05 -7.36 3.93
CA VAL A 20 -8.16 -7.47 5.10
C VAL A 20 -8.92 -8.07 6.28
N HIS A 21 -8.19 -8.73 7.17
CA HIS A 21 -8.73 -9.27 8.42
C HIS A 21 -7.98 -8.70 9.62
N ILE A 22 -8.45 -9.00 10.83
CA ILE A 22 -7.91 -8.44 12.07
C ILE A 22 -6.41 -8.67 12.23
N GLY A 23 -5.86 -9.79 11.75
CA GLY A 23 -4.42 -10.07 11.79
C GLY A 23 -3.62 -9.09 10.94
N HIS A 24 -4.10 -8.67 9.78
CA HIS A 24 -3.47 -7.62 8.98
C HIS A 24 -3.49 -6.28 9.72
N LEU A 25 -4.64 -5.92 10.29
CA LEU A 25 -4.82 -4.64 10.99
C LEU A 25 -3.95 -4.56 12.25
N ALA A 26 -4.06 -5.56 13.13
CA ALA A 26 -3.36 -5.58 14.42
C ALA A 26 -1.85 -5.84 14.26
N GLY A 27 -1.44 -6.65 13.27
CA GLY A 27 -0.04 -7.04 13.09
C GLY A 27 0.79 -6.04 12.29
N CYS A 28 0.17 -5.19 11.47
CA CYS A 28 0.90 -4.32 10.55
C CYS A 28 0.43 -2.86 10.60
N TYR A 29 -0.84 -2.60 10.29
CA TYR A 29 -1.28 -1.23 10.02
C TYR A 29 -1.51 -0.40 11.26
N LEU A 30 -2.11 -0.98 12.31
CA LEU A 30 -2.29 -0.29 13.59
C LEU A 30 -0.96 0.05 14.27
N PRO A 31 0.03 -0.86 14.38
CA PRO A 31 1.33 -0.50 14.93
C PRO A 31 2.04 0.62 14.17
N ALA A 32 1.97 0.61 12.84
CA ALA A 32 2.53 1.68 12.01
C ALA A 32 1.82 3.02 12.26
N ASP A 33 0.49 3.03 12.33
CA ASP A 33 -0.30 4.22 12.60
C ASP A 33 -0.06 4.79 14.00
N ILE A 34 0.07 3.94 15.01
CA ILE A 34 0.42 4.36 16.38
C ILE A 34 1.77 5.08 16.38
N TYR A 35 2.78 4.52 15.69
CA TYR A 35 4.08 5.16 15.59
C TYR A 35 4.02 6.50 14.86
N VAL A 36 3.26 6.58 13.77
CA VAL A 36 3.05 7.83 13.03
C VAL A 36 2.38 8.89 13.89
N ARG A 37 1.34 8.51 14.63
CA ARG A 37 0.65 9.41 15.56
C ARG A 37 1.57 9.91 16.67
N TYR A 38 2.41 9.05 17.21
CA TYR A 38 3.44 9.44 18.18
C TYR A 38 4.40 10.49 17.60
N LEU A 39 4.90 10.28 16.38
CA LEU A 39 5.77 11.25 15.70
C LEU A 39 5.06 12.58 15.46
N ARG A 40 3.80 12.55 15.01
CA ARG A 40 2.98 13.76 14.79
C ARG A 40 2.74 14.51 16.09
N ALA A 41 2.46 13.81 17.18
CA ALA A 41 2.30 14.42 18.50
C ALA A 41 3.58 15.15 18.97
N GLN A 42 4.75 14.66 18.58
CA GLN A 42 6.04 15.32 18.80
C GLN A 42 6.36 16.41 17.76
N LYS A 43 5.41 16.79 16.91
CA LYS A 43 5.59 17.80 15.85
C LYS A 43 6.72 17.47 14.87
N LYS A 44 6.97 16.19 14.62
CA LYS A 44 7.94 15.76 13.60
C LYS A 44 7.33 15.85 12.20
N ASP A 45 8.16 16.17 11.19
CA ASP A 45 7.76 16.06 9.78
C ASP A 45 7.70 14.59 9.39
N VAL A 46 6.49 14.04 9.30
CA VAL A 46 6.26 12.62 9.01
C VAL A 46 5.22 12.45 7.92
N LYS A 47 5.52 11.56 6.98
CA LYS A 47 4.59 11.08 5.97
C LYS A 47 4.36 9.58 6.14
N PHE A 48 3.09 9.18 6.08
CA PHE A 48 2.67 7.80 6.15
C PHE A 48 2.03 7.38 4.83
N ILE A 49 2.70 6.46 4.11
CA ILE A 49 2.30 6.02 2.78
C ILE A 49 1.95 4.54 2.82
N GLY A 50 0.82 4.20 2.22
CA GLY A 50 0.37 2.84 1.99
C GLY A 50 -0.20 2.67 0.60
N GLY A 51 -0.65 1.46 0.32
CA GLY A 51 -1.27 1.13 -0.96
C GLY A 51 -1.61 -0.35 -1.04
N SER A 52 -2.29 -0.77 -2.10
CA SER A 52 -2.56 -2.17 -2.38
C SER A 52 -1.60 -2.74 -3.42
N ASP A 53 -1.20 -4.00 -3.20
CA ASP A 53 -0.47 -4.79 -4.19
C ASP A 53 -1.49 -5.45 -5.14
N GLU A 54 -1.36 -5.16 -6.44
CA GLU A 54 -2.39 -5.45 -7.43
C GLU A 54 -1.91 -6.29 -8.62
N HIS A 55 -0.74 -6.91 -8.50
CA HIS A 55 -0.19 -7.75 -9.56
C HIS A 55 0.00 -9.20 -9.08
N GLY A 56 -0.19 -10.15 -9.99
CA GLY A 56 0.12 -11.55 -9.74
C GLY A 56 -0.95 -12.54 -10.20
N VAL A 57 -0.53 -13.78 -10.37
CA VAL A 57 -1.33 -14.88 -10.89
C VAL A 57 -2.65 -15.14 -10.12
N PRO A 58 -2.71 -15.07 -8.78
CA PRO A 58 -3.97 -15.30 -8.07
C PRO A 58 -5.10 -14.33 -8.45
N ILE A 59 -4.78 -13.09 -8.81
CA ILE A 59 -5.76 -12.10 -9.30
C ILE A 59 -6.29 -12.54 -10.66
N THR A 60 -5.42 -12.96 -11.56
CA THR A 60 -5.80 -13.47 -12.89
C THR A 60 -6.70 -14.70 -12.77
N ILE A 61 -6.36 -15.66 -11.92
CA ILE A 61 -7.16 -16.86 -11.69
C ILE A 61 -8.55 -16.50 -11.15
N ARG A 62 -8.62 -15.56 -10.20
CA ARG A 62 -9.89 -15.08 -9.66
C ARG A 62 -10.74 -14.41 -10.74
N ALA A 63 -10.14 -13.53 -11.54
CA ALA A 63 -10.81 -12.86 -12.65
C ALA A 63 -11.43 -13.87 -13.63
N MET A 64 -10.68 -14.91 -14.00
CA MET A 64 -11.15 -15.99 -14.87
C MET A 64 -12.33 -16.75 -14.26
N LYS A 65 -12.27 -17.08 -12.95
CA LYS A 65 -13.35 -17.80 -12.23
C LYS A 65 -14.62 -16.96 -12.12
N GLU A 66 -14.48 -15.63 -11.97
CA GLU A 66 -15.60 -14.70 -11.81
C GLU A 66 -16.13 -14.16 -13.17
N GLY A 67 -15.45 -14.47 -14.28
CA GLY A 67 -15.82 -13.97 -15.62
C GLY A 67 -15.65 -12.46 -15.79
N ILE A 68 -14.68 -11.86 -15.07
CA ILE A 68 -14.38 -10.42 -15.09
C ILE A 68 -12.92 -10.18 -15.41
N THR A 69 -12.54 -8.91 -15.59
CA THR A 69 -11.13 -8.56 -15.84
C THR A 69 -10.31 -8.53 -14.54
N PRO A 70 -8.99 -8.78 -14.59
CA PRO A 70 -8.09 -8.58 -13.44
C PRO A 70 -8.21 -7.17 -12.85
N GLN A 71 -8.38 -6.14 -13.67
CA GLN A 71 -8.56 -4.77 -13.22
C GLN A 71 -9.82 -4.61 -12.37
N GLN A 72 -10.93 -5.22 -12.75
CA GLN A 72 -12.17 -5.18 -11.97
C GLN A 72 -12.03 -5.87 -10.61
N VAL A 73 -11.23 -6.96 -10.54
CA VAL A 73 -10.92 -7.62 -9.27
C VAL A 73 -10.17 -6.67 -8.34
N VAL A 74 -9.07 -6.08 -8.81
CA VAL A 74 -8.24 -5.21 -7.96
C VAL A 74 -8.94 -3.91 -7.61
N ASP A 75 -9.76 -3.34 -8.50
CA ASP A 75 -10.55 -2.14 -8.21
C ASP A 75 -11.52 -2.38 -7.05
N ARG A 76 -12.21 -3.52 -7.05
CA ARG A 76 -13.11 -3.94 -5.97
C ARG A 76 -12.37 -4.07 -4.64
N TYR A 77 -11.28 -4.83 -4.62
CA TYR A 77 -10.56 -5.09 -3.36
C TYR A 77 -9.75 -3.90 -2.88
N HIS A 78 -9.19 -3.08 -3.78
CA HIS A 78 -8.59 -1.80 -3.40
C HIS A 78 -9.60 -0.91 -2.64
N ALA A 79 -10.81 -0.79 -3.17
CA ALA A 79 -11.85 0.03 -2.53
C ALA A 79 -12.25 -0.52 -1.15
N ILE A 80 -12.45 -1.84 -1.03
CA ILE A 80 -12.79 -2.50 0.24
C ILE A 80 -11.67 -2.32 1.27
N ILE A 81 -10.43 -2.56 0.89
CA ILE A 81 -9.27 -2.45 1.78
C ILE A 81 -9.09 -1.00 2.24
N LYS A 82 -9.13 -0.05 1.30
CA LYS A 82 -9.01 1.38 1.60
C LYS A 82 -10.08 1.85 2.59
N GLU A 83 -11.32 1.45 2.38
CA GLU A 83 -12.41 1.79 3.28
C GLU A 83 -12.24 1.12 4.66
N SER A 84 -11.80 -0.14 4.72
CA SER A 84 -11.51 -0.83 5.98
C SER A 84 -10.42 -0.10 6.78
N MET A 85 -9.33 0.34 6.11
CA MET A 85 -8.28 1.13 6.76
C MET A 85 -8.82 2.45 7.33
N LYS A 86 -9.68 3.13 6.56
CA LYS A 86 -10.32 4.39 6.98
C LYS A 86 -11.24 4.17 8.19
N GLN A 87 -12.06 3.12 8.17
CA GLN A 87 -12.98 2.78 9.29
C GLN A 87 -12.21 2.45 10.58
N MET A 88 -11.02 1.85 10.45
CA MET A 88 -10.12 1.59 11.58
C MET A 88 -9.33 2.84 12.01
N GLY A 89 -9.53 3.97 11.34
CA GLY A 89 -8.86 5.23 11.67
C GLY A 89 -7.38 5.27 11.31
N ILE A 90 -6.90 4.39 10.42
CA ILE A 90 -5.51 4.41 9.95
C ILE A 90 -5.25 5.69 9.17
N SER A 91 -4.29 6.48 9.61
CA SER A 91 -4.10 7.86 9.18
C SER A 91 -3.07 8.02 8.05
N PHE A 92 -3.20 7.25 6.98
CA PHE A 92 -2.35 7.43 5.79
C PHE A 92 -2.45 8.85 5.24
N ASP A 93 -1.31 9.45 4.90
CA ASP A 93 -1.28 10.67 4.08
C ASP A 93 -1.63 10.34 2.63
N ILE A 94 -1.15 9.20 2.14
CA ILE A 94 -1.44 8.69 0.80
C ILE A 94 -1.70 7.18 0.91
N TYR A 95 -2.86 6.74 0.39
CA TYR A 95 -3.12 5.34 0.13
C TYR A 95 -3.26 5.13 -1.38
N SER A 96 -2.20 4.59 -2.00
CA SER A 96 -2.05 4.41 -3.43
C SER A 96 -2.32 2.96 -3.85
N ARG A 97 -1.83 2.58 -5.02
CA ARG A 97 -1.96 1.23 -5.60
C ARG A 97 -0.86 0.96 -6.60
N THR A 98 -0.42 -0.29 -6.73
CA THR A 98 0.66 -0.66 -7.65
C THR A 98 0.26 -0.59 -9.13
N SER A 99 -1.03 -0.62 -9.46
CA SER A 99 -1.53 -0.38 -10.82
C SER A 99 -1.59 1.11 -11.22
N ASN A 100 -1.19 2.03 -10.34
CA ASN A 100 -1.15 3.45 -10.64
C ASN A 100 -0.05 3.76 -11.67
N LYS A 101 -0.33 4.70 -12.59
CA LYS A 101 0.63 5.12 -13.62
C LYS A 101 1.98 5.56 -13.04
N VAL A 102 1.98 6.32 -11.96
CA VAL A 102 3.21 6.78 -11.31
C VAL A 102 4.06 5.59 -10.83
N HIS A 103 3.41 4.56 -10.26
CA HIS A 103 4.12 3.35 -9.84
C HIS A 103 4.72 2.61 -11.04
N HIS A 104 3.94 2.42 -12.12
CA HIS A 104 4.42 1.79 -13.34
C HIS A 104 5.63 2.51 -13.93
N ASP A 105 5.53 3.83 -14.10
CA ASP A 105 6.60 4.63 -14.67
C ASP A 105 7.87 4.54 -13.81
N THR A 106 7.72 4.63 -12.48
CA THR A 106 8.85 4.58 -11.55
C THR A 106 9.50 3.20 -11.51
N ALA A 107 8.71 2.14 -11.38
CA ALA A 107 9.22 0.77 -11.35
C ALA A 107 9.94 0.41 -12.66
N SER A 108 9.36 0.81 -13.80
CA SER A 108 9.98 0.59 -15.12
C SER A 108 11.29 1.35 -15.26
N ALA A 109 11.37 2.60 -14.76
CA ALA A 109 12.59 3.39 -14.78
C ALA A 109 13.69 2.77 -13.90
N PHE A 110 13.34 2.25 -12.71
CA PHE A 110 14.27 1.53 -11.85
C PHE A 110 14.80 0.27 -12.51
N PHE A 111 13.92 -0.55 -13.08
CA PHE A 111 14.33 -1.77 -13.78
C PHE A 111 15.27 -1.45 -14.96
N LYS A 112 14.87 -0.45 -15.78
CA LYS A 112 15.69 -0.04 -16.92
C LYS A 112 17.07 0.43 -16.47
N LYS A 113 17.15 1.23 -15.42
CA LYS A 113 18.44 1.68 -14.89
C LYS A 113 19.31 0.52 -14.44
N LEU A 114 18.78 -0.45 -13.70
CA LEU A 114 19.54 -1.63 -13.28
C LEU A 114 20.03 -2.46 -14.48
N TYR A 115 19.21 -2.60 -15.50
CA TYR A 115 19.56 -3.31 -16.73
C TYR A 115 20.67 -2.58 -17.50
N ASP A 116 20.59 -1.26 -17.63
CA ASP A 116 21.57 -0.44 -18.36
C ASP A 116 22.93 -0.35 -17.62
N ASP A 117 22.91 -0.40 -16.29
CA ASP A 117 24.10 -0.32 -15.43
C ASP A 117 24.83 -1.70 -15.30
N GLY A 118 24.24 -2.83 -15.75
CA GLY A 118 24.78 -4.19 -15.64
C GLY A 118 24.48 -4.79 -14.30
#